data_a67b5a29c5e8ff9478f99a715ab93959
#
_entry.id   a67b5a29c5e8ff9478f99a715ab93959
#
_cell.length_a   1.000
_cell.length_b   1.000
_cell.length_c   1.000
_cell.angle_alpha   90.00
_cell.angle_beta   90.00
_cell.angle_gamma   90.00
#
_symmetry.space_group_name_H-M   'P 1'
#
loop_
_entity.id
_entity.type
_entity.pdbx_description
1 polymer ?
#
loop_
_entity_poly.entity_id
_entity_poly.type
_entity_poly.pdbx_seq_one_letter_code
_entity_poly.pdbx_strand_id
1 'polypeptide(L)'
;MSASPLPRRRLRNRLMLVFAGFTLLLAMLFGLYALLFVYTVEDRLFDTLLEREAAAQQAHYAAHGRWSPPRNGFMTVVERTDALPDGIGDVLGEEPARREFAGTQGRHYHLRALDPPAPAPRAWLVAEVSGLLAVRPMRSEMLQLL
;
A
#
# COMPACT_ATOMS: atom_id res chain seq x y z
N MET A 1 -18.83 -46.77 -52.53
CA MET A 1 -17.95 -45.61 -52.02
C MET A 1 -18.52 -45.20 -50.69
N SER A 2 -17.90 -45.71 -49.58
CA SER A 2 -18.36 -45.43 -48.22
C SER A 2 -17.61 -44.21 -47.70
N ALA A 3 -18.30 -43.10 -47.59
CA ALA A 3 -17.73 -41.92 -47.00
C ALA A 3 -17.64 -42.10 -45.47
N SER A 4 -16.41 -42.19 -44.94
CA SER A 4 -16.14 -42.26 -43.51
C SER A 4 -16.60 -40.97 -42.83
N PRO A 5 -17.39 -41.03 -41.76
CA PRO A 5 -17.80 -39.84 -41.05
C PRO A 5 -16.60 -39.19 -40.34
N LEU A 6 -16.19 -38.03 -40.82
CA LEU A 6 -15.11 -37.25 -40.25
C LEU A 6 -15.35 -36.95 -38.76
N PRO A 7 -14.32 -36.87 -37.93
CA PRO A 7 -14.40 -36.84 -36.47
C PRO A 7 -14.89 -35.51 -35.92
N ARG A 8 -16.16 -35.17 -36.09
CA ARG A 8 -16.80 -33.95 -35.55
C ARG A 8 -16.58 -33.78 -34.04
N ARG A 9 -16.46 -34.90 -33.30
CA ARG A 9 -16.16 -34.86 -31.84
C ARG A 9 -14.77 -34.31 -31.53
N ARG A 10 -13.75 -34.61 -32.32
CA ARG A 10 -12.37 -34.12 -32.10
C ARG A 10 -12.27 -32.62 -32.37
N LEU A 11 -12.93 -32.10 -33.38
CA LEU A 11 -12.93 -30.68 -33.69
C LEU A 11 -13.65 -29.88 -32.60
N ARG A 12 -14.79 -30.34 -32.14
CA ARG A 12 -15.54 -29.72 -31.05
C ARG A 12 -14.72 -29.68 -29.77
N ASN A 13 -14.07 -30.77 -29.38
CA ASN A 13 -13.24 -30.76 -28.16
C ASN A 13 -12.04 -29.87 -28.27
N ARG A 14 -11.39 -29.77 -29.41
CA ARG A 14 -10.28 -28.79 -29.63
C ARG A 14 -10.78 -27.37 -29.54
N LEU A 15 -11.90 -27.04 -30.12
CA LEU A 15 -12.49 -25.72 -30.06
C LEU A 15 -12.88 -25.37 -28.63
N MET A 16 -13.47 -26.29 -27.88
CA MET A 16 -13.80 -26.08 -26.46
C MET A 16 -12.56 -25.87 -25.60
N LEU A 17 -11.47 -26.63 -25.82
CA LEU A 17 -10.21 -26.45 -25.12
C LEU A 17 -9.55 -25.09 -25.40
N VAL A 18 -9.53 -24.69 -26.67
CA VAL A 18 -8.98 -23.37 -27.06
C VAL A 18 -9.79 -22.25 -26.42
N PHE A 19 -11.12 -22.34 -26.48
CA PHE A 19 -11.99 -21.33 -25.86
C PHE A 19 -11.84 -21.30 -24.34
N ALA A 20 -11.83 -22.46 -23.69
CA ALA A 20 -11.60 -22.55 -22.25
C ALA A 20 -10.22 -21.99 -21.84
N GLY A 21 -9.16 -22.33 -22.59
CA GLY A 21 -7.83 -21.80 -22.38
C GLY A 21 -7.76 -20.28 -22.56
N PHE A 22 -8.41 -19.75 -23.59
CA PHE A 22 -8.49 -18.31 -23.82
C PHE A 22 -9.24 -17.58 -22.69
N THR A 23 -10.38 -18.14 -22.27
CA THR A 23 -11.17 -17.57 -21.16
C THR A 23 -10.38 -17.58 -19.86
N LEU A 24 -9.67 -18.68 -19.57
CA LEU A 24 -8.82 -18.77 -18.39
C LEU A 24 -7.69 -17.74 -18.43
N LEU A 25 -7.01 -17.61 -19.57
CA LEU A 25 -5.95 -16.61 -19.76
C LEU A 25 -6.49 -15.19 -19.53
N LEU A 26 -7.64 -14.86 -20.11
CA LEU A 26 -8.27 -13.56 -19.97
C LEU A 26 -8.65 -13.28 -18.49
N ALA A 27 -9.20 -14.28 -17.80
CA ALA A 27 -9.52 -14.18 -16.37
C ALA A 27 -8.28 -13.94 -15.51
N MET A 28 -7.17 -14.63 -15.80
CA MET A 28 -5.89 -14.42 -15.09
C MET A 28 -5.33 -13.02 -15.34
N LEU A 29 -5.34 -12.54 -16.58
CA LEU A 29 -4.87 -11.19 -16.92
C LEU A 29 -5.71 -10.11 -16.23
N PHE A 30 -7.04 -10.29 -16.24
CA PHE A 30 -7.94 -9.36 -15.57
C PHE A 30 -7.75 -9.37 -14.04
N GLY A 31 -7.58 -10.56 -13.44
CA GLY A 31 -7.28 -10.68 -12.01
C GLY A 31 -5.97 -10.02 -11.62
N LEU A 32 -4.91 -10.20 -12.42
CA LEU A 32 -3.64 -9.55 -12.22
C LEU A 32 -3.76 -8.02 -12.35
N TYR A 33 -4.45 -7.55 -13.38
CA TYR A 33 -4.70 -6.12 -13.56
C TYR A 33 -5.47 -5.51 -12.38
N ALA A 34 -6.54 -6.17 -11.93
CA ALA A 34 -7.32 -5.72 -10.79
C ALA A 34 -6.47 -5.64 -9.51
N LEU A 35 -5.62 -6.63 -9.27
CA LEU A 35 -4.70 -6.64 -8.14
C LEU A 35 -3.72 -5.46 -8.20
N LEU A 36 -3.05 -5.26 -9.32
CA LEU A 36 -2.12 -4.14 -9.53
C LEU A 36 -2.82 -2.79 -9.38
N PHE A 37 -4.05 -2.68 -9.87
CA PHE A 37 -4.85 -1.46 -9.75
C PHE A 37 -5.16 -1.12 -8.30
N VAL A 38 -5.59 -2.11 -7.49
CA VAL A 38 -5.87 -1.92 -6.06
C VAL A 38 -4.63 -1.42 -5.33
N TYR A 39 -3.48 -2.08 -5.50
CA TYR A 39 -2.22 -1.64 -4.87
C TYR A 39 -1.85 -0.20 -5.26
N THR A 40 -1.92 0.12 -6.55
CA THR A 40 -1.55 1.48 -7.03
C THR A 40 -2.49 2.56 -6.48
N VAL A 41 -3.78 2.27 -6.32
CA VAL A 41 -4.76 3.22 -5.79
C VAL A 41 -4.58 3.42 -4.29
N GLU A 42 -4.32 2.35 -3.53
CA GLU A 42 -4.07 2.45 -2.09
C GLU A 42 -2.86 3.34 -1.78
N ASP A 43 -1.72 3.08 -2.42
CA ASP A 43 -0.49 3.87 -2.19
C ASP A 43 -0.69 5.36 -2.49
N ARG A 44 -1.33 5.67 -3.62
CA ARG A 44 -1.62 7.07 -4.00
C ARG A 44 -2.59 7.77 -3.06
N LEU A 45 -3.55 7.04 -2.52
CA LEU A 45 -4.52 7.59 -1.58
C LEU A 45 -3.83 8.02 -0.28
N PHE A 46 -3.00 7.15 0.30
CA PHE A 46 -2.27 7.45 1.52
C PHE A 46 -1.28 8.59 1.34
N ASP A 47 -0.54 8.62 0.25
CA ASP A 47 0.36 9.72 -0.07
C ASP A 47 -0.38 11.06 -0.17
N THR A 48 -1.54 11.07 -0.85
CA THR A 48 -2.35 12.28 -0.98
C THR A 48 -2.91 12.75 0.38
N LEU A 49 -3.36 11.82 1.22
CA LEU A 49 -3.86 12.14 2.56
C LEU A 49 -2.75 12.70 3.46
N LEU A 50 -1.57 12.08 3.45
CA LEU A 50 -0.41 12.55 4.18
C LEU A 50 0.04 13.94 3.70
N GLU A 51 0.06 14.17 2.39
CA GLU A 51 0.44 15.46 1.82
C GLU A 51 -0.50 16.58 2.24
N ARG A 52 -1.80 16.34 2.17
CA ARG A 52 -2.82 17.30 2.60
C ARG A 52 -2.73 17.60 4.10
N GLU A 53 -2.54 16.57 4.92
CA GLU A 53 -2.41 16.76 6.36
C GLU A 53 -1.11 17.48 6.69
N ALA A 54 0.02 17.13 6.05
CA ALA A 54 1.29 17.82 6.24
C ALA A 54 1.21 19.31 5.88
N ALA A 55 0.57 19.65 4.77
CA ALA A 55 0.34 21.04 4.38
C ALA A 55 -0.52 21.79 5.42
N ALA A 56 -1.57 21.16 5.94
CA ALA A 56 -2.42 21.74 6.98
C ALA A 56 -1.66 21.93 8.31
N GLN A 57 -0.83 20.99 8.70
CA GLN A 57 0.03 21.07 9.89
C GLN A 57 1.06 22.19 9.77
N GLN A 58 1.72 22.31 8.62
CA GLN A 58 2.69 23.40 8.38
C GLN A 58 2.02 24.77 8.40
N ALA A 59 0.85 24.92 7.80
CA ALA A 59 0.08 26.17 7.85
C ALA A 59 -0.35 26.50 9.29
N HIS A 60 -0.80 25.52 10.05
CA HIS A 60 -1.16 25.72 11.46
C HIS A 60 0.05 26.13 12.30
N TYR A 61 1.19 25.47 12.10
CA TYR A 61 2.42 25.81 12.81
C TYR A 61 2.91 27.22 12.48
N ALA A 62 2.85 27.63 11.21
CA ALA A 62 3.22 28.98 10.79
C ALA A 62 2.34 30.06 11.46
N ALA A 63 1.06 29.76 11.69
CA ALA A 63 0.13 30.70 12.30
C ALA A 63 0.20 30.72 13.85
N HIS A 64 0.48 29.56 14.49
CA HIS A 64 0.31 29.39 15.93
C HIS A 64 1.60 28.97 16.68
N GLY A 65 2.68 28.62 15.97
CA GLY A 65 3.94 28.15 16.55
C GLY A 65 3.87 26.78 17.23
N ARG A 66 2.84 25.99 16.92
CA ARG A 66 2.62 24.63 17.47
C ARG A 66 1.89 23.75 16.48
N TRP A 67 2.10 22.45 16.59
CA TRP A 67 1.37 21.44 15.83
C TRP A 67 -0.04 21.27 16.37
N SER A 68 -0.99 20.93 15.50
CA SER A 68 -2.34 20.56 15.89
C SER A 68 -2.52 19.03 15.89
N PRO A 69 -3.50 18.48 16.63
CA PRO A 69 -3.85 17.08 16.46
C PRO A 69 -4.25 16.80 15.00
N PRO A 70 -3.72 15.73 14.37
CA PRO A 70 -4.12 15.35 13.01
C PRO A 70 -5.61 15.08 12.90
N ARG A 71 -6.19 15.36 11.74
CA ARG A 71 -7.62 15.15 11.48
C ARG A 71 -8.00 13.67 11.42
N ASN A 72 -7.06 12.84 11.00
CA ASN A 72 -7.26 11.39 10.88
C ASN A 72 -6.66 10.68 12.10
N GLY A 73 -7.44 9.84 12.75
CA GLY A 73 -7.04 9.13 13.97
C GLY A 73 -5.91 8.12 13.81
N PHE A 74 -5.56 7.75 12.57
CA PHE A 74 -4.42 6.89 12.26
C PHE A 74 -3.12 7.68 12.01
N MET A 75 -3.17 9.00 12.10
CA MET A 75 -2.01 9.89 11.96
C MET A 75 -1.60 10.48 13.29
N THR A 76 -0.30 10.70 13.46
CA THR A 76 0.29 11.31 14.65
C THR A 76 1.44 12.25 14.25
N VAL A 77 1.55 13.40 14.88
CA VAL A 77 2.73 14.25 14.73
C VAL A 77 3.75 13.88 15.80
N VAL A 78 4.98 13.61 15.39
CA VAL A 78 6.11 13.26 16.24
C VAL A 78 7.19 14.32 16.08
N GLU A 79 7.50 15.03 17.15
CA GLU A 79 8.43 16.18 17.12
C GLU A 79 9.91 15.75 17.22
N ARG A 80 10.17 14.51 17.63
CA ARG A 80 11.52 14.00 17.85
C ARG A 80 11.72 12.69 17.14
N THR A 81 12.85 12.55 16.45
CA THR A 81 13.18 11.34 15.69
C THR A 81 13.30 10.09 16.59
N ASP A 82 13.80 10.26 17.82
CA ASP A 82 13.92 9.18 18.81
C ASP A 82 12.57 8.71 19.39
N ALA A 83 11.52 9.50 19.23
CA ALA A 83 10.15 9.15 19.64
C ALA A 83 9.35 8.42 18.53
N LEU A 84 9.95 8.20 17.36
CA LEU A 84 9.31 7.43 16.27
C LEU A 84 9.11 5.96 16.68
N PRO A 85 7.98 5.36 16.33
CA PRO A 85 7.68 3.98 16.72
C PRO A 85 8.62 2.97 16.03
N ASP A 86 8.72 1.78 16.62
CA ASP A 86 9.31 0.57 16.03
C ASP A 86 10.75 0.74 15.47
N GLY A 87 11.55 1.63 16.05
CA GLY A 87 12.94 1.84 15.61
C GLY A 87 13.10 2.58 14.28
N ILE A 88 12.03 3.19 13.78
CA ILE A 88 12.04 3.94 12.52
C ILE A 88 13.08 5.06 12.52
N GLY A 89 13.35 5.67 13.70
CA GLY A 89 14.34 6.72 13.84
C GLY A 89 15.75 6.30 13.42
N ASP A 90 16.15 5.08 13.75
CA ASP A 90 17.46 4.52 13.37
C ASP A 90 17.54 4.31 11.87
N VAL A 91 16.49 3.72 11.27
CA VAL A 91 16.43 3.50 9.82
C VAL A 91 16.42 4.84 9.05
N LEU A 92 15.76 5.85 9.55
CA LEU A 92 15.79 7.19 8.96
C LEU A 92 17.18 7.83 9.00
N GLY A 93 17.99 7.49 10.01
CA GLY A 93 19.40 7.92 10.09
C GLY A 93 20.24 7.34 8.94
N GLU A 94 19.97 6.12 8.54
CA GLU A 94 20.64 5.43 7.43
C GLU A 94 20.03 5.76 6.05
N GLU A 95 18.70 5.86 5.98
CA GLU A 95 17.92 6.10 4.76
C GLU A 95 16.98 7.33 4.92
N PRO A 96 17.51 8.56 4.85
CA PRO A 96 16.71 9.78 5.14
C PRO A 96 15.55 10.03 4.14
N ALA A 97 15.63 9.44 2.94
CA ALA A 97 14.61 9.59 1.90
C ALA A 97 13.49 8.56 2.00
N ARG A 98 13.63 7.56 2.87
CA ARG A 98 12.64 6.50 3.02
C ARG A 98 11.35 7.04 3.62
N ARG A 99 10.22 6.62 3.07
CA ARG A 99 8.89 7.08 3.48
C ARG A 99 8.01 5.97 4.03
N GLU A 100 8.30 4.73 3.72
CA GLU A 100 7.53 3.55 4.10
C GLU A 100 8.35 2.63 4.98
N PHE A 101 7.78 2.20 6.09
CA PHE A 101 8.45 1.38 7.08
C PHE A 101 7.57 0.22 7.53
N ALA A 102 8.16 -0.96 7.56
CA ALA A 102 7.55 -2.12 8.20
C ALA A 102 7.91 -2.07 9.69
N GLY A 103 6.90 -2.03 10.53
CA GLY A 103 7.05 -2.10 11.97
C GLY A 103 6.93 -3.53 12.51
N THR A 104 6.93 -3.64 13.84
CA THR A 104 6.69 -4.90 14.54
C THR A 104 5.22 -5.32 14.44
N GLN A 105 4.93 -6.61 14.62
CA GLN A 105 3.56 -7.17 14.62
C GLN A 105 2.76 -6.89 13.33
N GLY A 106 3.42 -6.78 12.18
CA GLY A 106 2.77 -6.53 10.89
C GLY A 106 2.25 -5.09 10.73
N ARG A 107 2.73 -4.15 11.54
CA ARG A 107 2.42 -2.74 11.38
C ARG A 107 3.15 -2.16 10.19
N HIS A 108 2.50 -1.25 9.49
CA HIS A 108 3.06 -0.49 8.38
C HIS A 108 2.85 0.99 8.61
N TYR A 109 3.91 1.76 8.37
CA TYR A 109 3.93 3.19 8.60
C TYR A 109 4.32 3.92 7.33
N HIS A 110 3.62 5.00 7.05
CA HIS A 110 4.03 6.01 6.09
C HIS A 110 4.45 7.27 6.83
N LEU A 111 5.60 7.82 6.47
CA LEU A 111 6.15 9.01 7.11
C LEU A 111 6.25 10.16 6.12
N ARG A 112 5.97 11.35 6.62
CA ARG A 112 6.22 12.61 5.92
C ARG A 112 6.96 13.59 6.83
N ALA A 113 8.03 14.19 6.33
CA ALA A 113 8.72 15.23 7.06
C ALA A 113 7.85 16.49 7.14
N LEU A 114 7.86 17.14 8.29
CA LEU A 114 7.29 18.44 8.54
C LEU A 114 8.43 19.41 8.80
N ASP A 115 8.62 20.37 7.92
CA ASP A 115 9.70 21.35 7.98
C ASP A 115 9.14 22.72 8.41
N PRO A 116 9.07 23.00 9.73
CA PRO A 116 8.61 24.28 10.22
C PRO A 116 9.63 25.38 9.91
N PRO A 117 9.22 26.66 9.95
CA PRO A 117 10.16 27.76 9.81
C PRO A 117 11.27 27.71 10.89
N ALA A 118 12.50 28.02 10.49
CA ALA A 118 13.62 28.11 11.44
C ALA A 118 13.31 29.11 12.57
N PRO A 119 13.75 28.86 13.81
CA PRO A 119 14.71 27.83 14.26
C PRO A 119 14.10 26.53 14.74
N ALA A 120 12.80 26.28 14.48
CA ALA A 120 12.12 25.10 14.97
C ALA A 120 12.69 23.81 14.33
N PRO A 121 12.82 22.73 15.12
CA PRO A 121 13.31 21.45 14.62
C PRO A 121 12.29 20.78 13.69
N ARG A 122 12.79 19.93 12.78
CA ARG A 122 11.96 19.09 11.93
C ARG A 122 11.12 18.14 12.78
N ALA A 123 9.85 18.01 12.41
CA ALA A 123 8.93 17.01 12.95
C ALA A 123 8.52 16.00 11.88
N TRP A 124 7.76 14.99 12.27
CA TRP A 124 7.34 13.90 11.40
C TRP A 124 5.84 13.68 11.52
N LEU A 125 5.16 13.61 10.39
CA LEU A 125 3.80 13.10 10.32
C LEU A 125 3.89 11.59 10.05
N VAL A 126 3.38 10.79 10.98
CA VAL A 126 3.39 9.34 10.95
C VAL A 126 1.98 8.85 10.75
N ALA A 127 1.74 8.02 9.73
CA ALA A 127 0.48 7.34 9.53
C ALA A 127 0.67 5.83 9.72
N GLU A 128 -0.08 5.22 10.63
CA GLU A 128 -0.15 3.77 10.79
C GLU A 128 -1.29 3.24 9.92
N VAL A 129 -0.95 2.60 8.81
CA VAL A 129 -1.92 2.17 7.80
C VAL A 129 -2.33 0.69 7.91
N SER A 130 -1.82 -0.03 8.88
CA SER A 130 -2.00 -1.49 9.05
C SER A 130 -3.47 -1.92 9.14
N GLY A 131 -4.31 -1.10 9.77
CA GLY A 131 -5.75 -1.37 9.91
C GLY A 131 -6.59 -0.98 8.69
N LEU A 132 -5.99 -0.26 7.74
CA LEU A 132 -6.66 0.31 6.57
C LEU A 132 -6.34 -0.46 5.29
N LEU A 133 -5.29 -1.29 5.29
CA LEU A 133 -4.92 -2.11 4.15
C LEU A 133 -5.98 -3.19 3.93
N ALA A 134 -6.70 -3.13 2.82
CA ALA A 134 -7.72 -4.11 2.45
C ALA A 134 -7.11 -5.49 2.13
N VAL A 135 -5.85 -5.50 1.71
CA VAL A 135 -5.09 -6.72 1.40
C VAL A 135 -4.11 -7.00 2.54
N ARG A 136 -4.58 -7.68 3.58
CA ARG A 136 -3.65 -8.32 4.53
C ARG A 136 -2.83 -9.38 3.77
N PRO A 137 -1.50 -9.35 3.83
CA PRO A 137 -0.75 -10.47 3.30
C PRO A 137 -1.13 -11.73 4.08
N MET A 138 -1.81 -12.67 3.43
CA MET A 138 -2.19 -14.01 3.94
C MET A 138 -0.97 -14.86 4.35
N ARG A 139 0.16 -14.25 4.67
CA ARG A 139 1.44 -14.94 4.86
C ARG A 139 1.60 -15.61 6.23
N SER A 140 0.84 -15.23 7.24
CA SER A 140 1.04 -15.76 8.59
C SER A 140 0.16 -16.97 8.93
N GLU A 141 -0.95 -17.18 8.25
CA GLU A 141 -1.86 -18.29 8.57
C GLU A 141 -1.54 -19.58 7.79
N MET A 142 -0.88 -19.48 6.64
CA MET A 142 -0.51 -20.64 5.82
C MET A 142 0.68 -21.44 6.39
N LEU A 143 1.50 -20.83 7.25
CA LEU A 143 2.65 -21.51 7.88
C LEU A 143 2.30 -22.24 9.18
N GLN A 144 1.08 -22.10 9.70
CA GLN A 144 0.63 -22.82 10.89
C GLN A 144 -0.17 -24.11 10.58
N LEU A 145 -0.41 -24.39 9.28
CA LEU A 145 -1.15 -25.58 8.83
C LEU A 145 -0.26 -26.65 8.15
N LEU A 146 1.06 -26.51 8.20
CA LEU A 146 2.05 -27.52 7.79
C LEU A 146 2.88 -28.00 8.99
#